data_0845ae544138946eeafbe78bf5e1c3b2
#
_entry.id   0845ae544138946eeafbe78bf5e1c3b2
#
_cell.length_a   1.000
_cell.length_b   1.000
_cell.length_c   1.000
_cell.angle_alpha   90.00
_cell.angle_beta   90.00
_cell.angle_gamma   90.00
#
_symmetry.space_group_name_H-M   'P 1'
#
loop_
_entity.id
_entity.type
_entity.pdbx_description
1 polymer ?
#
loop_
_entity_poly.entity_id
_entity_poly.type
_entity_poly.pdbx_seq_one_letter_code
_entity_poly.pdbx_strand_id
1 'polypeptide(L)'
;MKALTGLLLLVFGHGVSSVLHSLQYFLTGSSGLTAFPEFVVVGMVDGVQINYYDSNTQRVVPKEDWMEQVIRDDPNYLERNTGTAQGTQQVFKANIGIAKQRFNQTGGAHMFQFMCGCEWDDEDDSTDGYHQFGYDGEDFIAFDLKTLTWVAPVRQAVTTKLRWDQDRALNQHRKNYLTKECVDWLKRYLAYGKSTLQRTERPRVSLLQRSPSSPVVCHATGFYPDRVVVFWRRDGLELHEQVDPGEVLPNHDGTFQVSVDLNLTAVPQEDWGRYECVVQLKGIEDISTPLDPALIRTNGAATSRRSTVDVVSLQRQLLEEVRMLRRTQEQLLQVEREKLLVEREKLRLAQAKSD
;
A
#
# COMPACT_ATOMS: atom_id res chain seq x y z
N MET A 1 -36.72 40.17 -44.76
CA MET A 1 -35.49 39.63 -44.15
C MET A 1 -35.82 39.21 -42.72
N LYS A 2 -35.96 37.90 -42.48
CA LYS A 2 -36.25 37.32 -41.16
C LYS A 2 -34.93 36.85 -40.58
N ALA A 3 -34.49 37.45 -39.51
CA ALA A 3 -33.31 37.02 -38.76
C ALA A 3 -33.67 35.74 -37.97
N LEU A 4 -32.99 34.64 -38.27
CA LEU A 4 -33.05 33.39 -37.53
C LEU A 4 -32.03 33.49 -36.38
N THR A 5 -32.49 33.74 -35.14
CA THR A 5 -31.69 33.63 -33.94
C THR A 5 -31.55 32.15 -33.58
N GLY A 6 -30.40 31.56 -33.91
CA GLY A 6 -30.04 30.21 -33.48
C GLY A 6 -29.69 30.19 -31.98
N LEU A 7 -30.53 29.54 -31.20
CA LEU A 7 -30.31 29.28 -29.80
C LEU A 7 -29.29 28.11 -29.69
N LEU A 8 -28.03 28.42 -29.35
CA LEU A 8 -26.98 27.44 -29.10
C LEU A 8 -27.23 26.85 -27.68
N LEU A 9 -27.89 25.69 -27.64
CA LEU A 9 -27.97 24.90 -26.39
C LEU A 9 -26.61 24.32 -26.10
N LEU A 10 -25.86 24.97 -25.22
CA LEU A 10 -24.69 24.37 -24.54
C LEU A 10 -25.21 23.25 -23.61
N VAL A 11 -25.20 22.01 -24.11
CA VAL A 11 -25.39 20.83 -23.31
C VAL A 11 -24.10 20.70 -22.48
N PHE A 12 -24.11 21.18 -21.24
CA PHE A 12 -23.13 20.76 -20.23
C PHE A 12 -23.37 19.27 -19.97
N GLY A 13 -22.69 18.43 -20.70
CA GLY A 13 -22.58 17.03 -20.35
C GLY A 13 -21.90 16.97 -18.98
N HIS A 14 -22.65 16.63 -17.95
CA HIS A 14 -22.08 16.14 -16.71
C HIS A 14 -21.36 14.85 -17.09
N GLY A 15 -20.06 14.91 -17.34
CA GLY A 15 -19.25 13.73 -17.51
C GLY A 15 -19.38 12.89 -16.25
N VAL A 16 -20.13 11.80 -16.33
CA VAL A 16 -20.08 10.76 -15.31
C VAL A 16 -18.64 10.27 -15.36
N SER A 17 -17.87 10.57 -14.34
CA SER A 17 -16.49 10.10 -14.25
C SER A 17 -16.55 8.63 -13.87
N SER A 18 -16.11 7.75 -14.78
CA SER A 18 -15.87 6.34 -14.56
C SER A 18 -15.15 6.07 -13.26
N VAL A 19 -15.56 5.02 -12.55
CA VAL A 19 -14.85 4.54 -11.34
C VAL A 19 -14.27 3.17 -11.64
N LEU A 20 -12.95 3.10 -11.62
CA LEU A 20 -12.23 1.85 -11.72
C LEU A 20 -12.19 1.18 -10.33
N HIS A 21 -12.82 0.04 -10.20
CA HIS A 21 -12.83 -0.79 -9.01
C HIS A 21 -11.80 -1.92 -9.10
N SER A 22 -11.29 -2.37 -7.96
CA SER A 22 -10.27 -3.42 -7.91
C SER A 22 -10.48 -4.45 -6.80
N LEU A 23 -10.21 -5.72 -7.10
CA LEU A 23 -10.05 -6.80 -6.13
C LEU A 23 -8.62 -7.34 -6.24
N GLN A 24 -7.87 -7.27 -5.15
CA GLN A 24 -6.44 -7.55 -5.14
C GLN A 24 -6.10 -8.53 -4.02
N TYR A 25 -5.18 -9.45 -4.30
CA TYR A 25 -4.61 -10.38 -3.33
C TYR A 25 -3.09 -10.27 -3.35
N PHE A 26 -2.51 -10.09 -2.16
CA PHE A 26 -1.07 -10.04 -1.93
C PHE A 26 -0.69 -11.22 -1.03
N LEU A 27 0.20 -12.07 -1.51
CA LEU A 27 0.69 -13.24 -0.80
C LEU A 27 2.20 -13.12 -0.63
N THR A 28 2.67 -13.29 0.59
CA THR A 28 4.10 -13.24 0.90
C THR A 28 4.51 -14.47 1.69
N GLY A 29 5.40 -15.26 1.11
CA GLY A 29 6.10 -16.32 1.81
C GLY A 29 7.49 -15.85 2.20
N SER A 30 7.93 -16.17 3.41
CA SER A 30 9.25 -15.81 3.90
C SER A 30 10.01 -17.02 4.49
N SER A 31 11.31 -16.95 4.47
CA SER A 31 12.20 -17.88 5.18
C SER A 31 13.32 -17.12 5.88
N GLY A 32 13.77 -17.63 7.02
CA GLY A 32 14.89 -17.02 7.76
C GLY A 32 14.53 -15.73 8.52
N LEU A 33 13.26 -15.35 8.59
CA LEU A 33 12.76 -14.21 9.37
C LEU A 33 12.05 -14.73 10.62
N THR A 34 12.46 -14.27 11.79
CA THR A 34 11.86 -14.71 13.07
C THR A 34 10.70 -13.83 13.52
N ALA A 35 10.68 -12.57 13.09
CA ALA A 35 9.66 -11.59 13.48
C ALA A 35 8.49 -11.47 12.48
N PHE A 36 8.54 -12.17 11.34
CA PHE A 36 7.51 -12.17 10.32
C PHE A 36 6.97 -13.59 10.11
N PRO A 37 5.65 -13.80 9.94
CA PRO A 37 5.08 -15.11 9.65
C PRO A 37 5.69 -15.74 8.39
N GLU A 38 5.83 -17.07 8.36
CA GLU A 38 6.34 -17.78 7.17
C GLU A 38 5.46 -17.54 5.93
N PHE A 39 4.16 -17.26 6.12
CA PHE A 39 3.25 -16.98 5.03
C PHE A 39 2.11 -16.04 5.47
N VAL A 40 1.80 -15.07 4.64
CA VAL A 40 0.72 -14.07 4.85
C VAL A 40 -0.06 -13.89 3.56
N VAL A 41 -1.39 -13.73 3.68
CA VAL A 41 -2.29 -13.35 2.60
C VAL A 41 -3.09 -12.12 3.02
N VAL A 42 -3.17 -11.14 2.16
CA VAL A 42 -4.01 -9.94 2.31
C VAL A 42 -4.91 -9.83 1.10
N GLY A 43 -6.22 -9.76 1.30
CA GLY A 43 -7.21 -9.46 0.26
C GLY A 43 -7.74 -8.04 0.43
N MET A 44 -7.85 -7.30 -0.67
CA MET A 44 -8.26 -5.90 -0.68
C MET A 44 -9.30 -5.63 -1.76
N VAL A 45 -10.27 -4.76 -1.46
CA VAL A 45 -11.23 -4.18 -2.42
C VAL A 45 -11.09 -2.67 -2.39
N ASP A 46 -10.79 -2.04 -3.52
CA ASP A 46 -10.57 -0.60 -3.64
C ASP A 46 -9.62 -0.04 -2.56
N GLY A 47 -8.53 -0.75 -2.29
CA GLY A 47 -7.55 -0.37 -1.27
C GLY A 47 -7.98 -0.67 0.18
N VAL A 48 -9.21 -1.15 0.42
CA VAL A 48 -9.69 -1.54 1.75
C VAL A 48 -9.44 -3.02 1.99
N GLN A 49 -8.76 -3.36 3.09
CA GLN A 49 -8.46 -4.74 3.45
C GLN A 49 -9.73 -5.50 3.88
N ILE A 50 -10.08 -6.56 3.16
CA ILE A 50 -11.25 -7.38 3.46
C ILE A 50 -10.93 -8.70 4.17
N ASN A 51 -9.75 -9.26 3.90
CA ASN A 51 -9.32 -10.55 4.45
C ASN A 51 -7.86 -10.53 4.87
N TYR A 52 -7.55 -11.33 5.88
CA TYR A 52 -6.20 -11.59 6.34
C TYR A 52 -6.02 -13.07 6.68
N TYR A 53 -4.85 -13.63 6.33
CA TYR A 53 -4.40 -14.95 6.76
C TYR A 53 -2.92 -14.88 7.10
N ASP A 54 -2.49 -15.60 8.12
CA ASP A 54 -1.07 -15.85 8.39
C ASP A 54 -0.81 -17.31 8.82
N SER A 55 0.44 -17.73 8.69
CA SER A 55 0.90 -19.08 9.02
C SER A 55 0.86 -19.40 10.52
N ASN A 56 0.77 -18.41 11.42
CA ASN A 56 0.71 -18.62 12.86
C ASN A 56 -0.70 -19.00 13.28
N THR A 57 -1.70 -18.27 12.79
CA THR A 57 -3.12 -18.51 13.08
C THR A 57 -3.75 -19.57 12.20
N GLN A 58 -3.26 -19.74 10.99
CA GLN A 58 -3.71 -20.66 9.94
C GLN A 58 -5.21 -20.55 9.63
N ARG A 59 -5.77 -19.35 9.75
CA ARG A 59 -7.18 -19.05 9.49
C ARG A 59 -7.34 -17.75 8.73
N VAL A 60 -8.29 -17.73 7.80
CA VAL A 60 -8.73 -16.48 7.18
C VAL A 60 -9.62 -15.73 8.17
N VAL A 61 -9.29 -14.45 8.37
CA VAL A 61 -10.02 -13.53 9.25
C VAL A 61 -10.55 -12.37 8.40
N PRO A 62 -11.89 -12.12 8.44
CA PRO A 62 -12.44 -10.92 7.82
C PRO A 62 -11.97 -9.66 8.55
N LYS A 63 -11.85 -8.53 7.83
CA LYS A 63 -11.34 -7.26 8.36
C LYS A 63 -12.37 -6.15 8.35
N GLU A 64 -13.49 -6.35 7.66
CA GLU A 64 -14.57 -5.39 7.55
C GLU A 64 -15.86 -5.98 8.11
N ASP A 65 -16.67 -5.20 8.83
CA ASP A 65 -17.92 -5.64 9.46
C ASP A 65 -18.93 -6.18 8.43
N TRP A 66 -18.96 -5.58 7.24
CA TRP A 66 -19.86 -6.04 6.16
C TRP A 66 -19.50 -7.43 5.61
N MET A 67 -18.30 -7.92 5.84
CA MET A 67 -17.89 -9.29 5.50
C MET A 67 -18.71 -10.36 6.27
N GLU A 68 -19.29 -10.01 7.42
CA GLU A 68 -20.22 -10.92 8.12
C GLU A 68 -21.43 -11.28 7.26
N GLN A 69 -21.90 -10.35 6.40
CA GLN A 69 -23.00 -10.66 5.49
C GLN A 69 -22.56 -11.64 4.40
N VAL A 70 -21.36 -11.49 3.86
CA VAL A 70 -20.78 -12.46 2.90
C VAL A 70 -20.72 -13.86 3.50
N ILE A 71 -20.29 -13.96 4.76
CA ILE A 71 -20.18 -15.23 5.49
C ILE A 71 -21.56 -15.84 5.79
N ARG A 72 -22.56 -15.02 6.11
CA ARG A 72 -23.94 -15.50 6.30
C ARG A 72 -24.53 -16.10 5.02
N ASP A 73 -24.27 -15.45 3.88
CA ASP A 73 -24.82 -15.86 2.58
C ASP A 73 -24.04 -17.03 1.95
N ASP A 74 -22.76 -17.19 2.33
CA ASP A 74 -21.91 -18.34 1.98
C ASP A 74 -21.22 -18.92 3.23
N PRO A 75 -21.89 -19.81 3.98
CA PRO A 75 -21.33 -20.38 5.21
C PRO A 75 -19.99 -21.10 5.06
N ASN A 76 -19.65 -21.56 3.85
CA ASN A 76 -18.39 -22.22 3.56
C ASN A 76 -17.26 -21.25 3.16
N TYR A 77 -17.55 -19.94 3.10
CA TYR A 77 -16.59 -18.92 2.63
C TYR A 77 -15.26 -18.98 3.38
N LEU A 78 -15.29 -18.90 4.72
CA LEU A 78 -14.08 -18.89 5.54
C LEU A 78 -13.32 -20.22 5.49
N GLU A 79 -14.01 -21.35 5.53
CA GLU A 79 -13.39 -22.68 5.48
C GLU A 79 -12.70 -22.91 4.14
N ARG A 80 -13.41 -22.63 3.04
CA ARG A 80 -12.86 -22.75 1.69
C ARG A 80 -11.62 -21.88 1.47
N ASN A 81 -11.68 -20.58 1.87
CA ASN A 81 -10.56 -19.68 1.72
C ASN A 81 -9.39 -20.03 2.65
N THR A 82 -9.68 -20.54 3.86
CA THR A 82 -8.65 -21.04 4.79
C THR A 82 -7.92 -22.24 4.18
N GLY A 83 -8.67 -23.22 3.65
CA GLY A 83 -8.07 -24.40 2.99
C GLY A 83 -7.21 -24.01 1.78
N THR A 84 -7.67 -23.04 0.97
CA THR A 84 -6.90 -22.51 -0.15
C THR A 84 -5.59 -21.85 0.32
N ALA A 85 -5.65 -21.02 1.36
CA ALA A 85 -4.47 -20.35 1.91
C ALA A 85 -3.46 -21.34 2.51
N GLN A 86 -3.93 -22.36 3.25
CA GLN A 86 -3.08 -23.44 3.80
C GLN A 86 -2.37 -24.24 2.70
N GLY A 87 -3.09 -24.61 1.64
CA GLY A 87 -2.50 -25.29 0.48
C GLY A 87 -1.46 -24.42 -0.22
N THR A 88 -1.77 -23.14 -0.44
CA THR A 88 -0.86 -22.16 -1.04
C THR A 88 0.38 -21.91 -0.19
N GLN A 89 0.26 -21.89 1.13
CA GLN A 89 1.39 -21.79 2.06
C GLN A 89 2.44 -22.89 1.79
N GLN A 90 2.01 -24.13 1.58
CA GLN A 90 2.94 -25.25 1.28
C GLN A 90 3.63 -25.05 -0.07
N VAL A 91 2.90 -24.55 -1.07
CA VAL A 91 3.46 -24.22 -2.39
C VAL A 91 4.52 -23.11 -2.28
N PHE A 92 4.27 -22.08 -1.50
CA PHE A 92 5.22 -20.98 -1.28
C PHE A 92 6.49 -21.45 -0.58
N LYS A 93 6.35 -22.29 0.45
CA LYS A 93 7.50 -22.91 1.14
C LYS A 93 8.38 -23.68 0.16
N ALA A 94 7.78 -24.49 -0.72
CA ALA A 94 8.50 -25.21 -1.76
C ALA A 94 9.16 -24.27 -2.78
N ASN A 95 8.44 -23.22 -3.22
CA ASN A 95 8.91 -22.26 -4.20
C ASN A 95 10.13 -21.46 -3.70
N ILE A 96 10.16 -21.08 -2.43
CA ILE A 96 11.35 -20.44 -1.80
C ILE A 96 12.56 -21.39 -1.92
N GLY A 97 12.39 -22.67 -1.60
CA GLY A 97 13.46 -23.66 -1.73
C GLY A 97 13.98 -23.79 -3.17
N ILE A 98 13.07 -23.82 -4.14
CA ILE A 98 13.41 -23.88 -5.57
C ILE A 98 14.12 -22.60 -6.02
N ALA A 99 13.64 -21.43 -5.60
CA ALA A 99 14.25 -20.15 -5.93
C ALA A 99 15.67 -20.06 -5.36
N LYS A 100 15.87 -20.38 -4.08
CA LYS A 100 17.21 -20.44 -3.45
C LYS A 100 18.18 -21.30 -4.25
N GLN A 101 17.77 -22.49 -4.70
CA GLN A 101 18.61 -23.36 -5.55
C GLN A 101 18.95 -22.71 -6.88
N ARG A 102 17.98 -22.07 -7.54
CA ARG A 102 18.19 -21.43 -8.86
C ARG A 102 19.08 -20.19 -8.79
N PHE A 103 19.06 -19.49 -7.67
CA PHE A 103 19.90 -18.32 -7.41
C PHE A 103 21.22 -18.66 -6.70
N ASN A 104 21.53 -19.98 -6.49
CA ASN A 104 22.71 -20.46 -5.77
C ASN A 104 22.86 -19.89 -4.35
N GLN A 105 21.74 -19.75 -3.64
CA GLN A 105 21.69 -19.22 -2.28
C GLN A 105 21.62 -20.37 -1.28
N THR A 106 22.45 -20.33 -0.22
CA THR A 106 22.53 -21.39 0.80
C THR A 106 21.95 -21.01 2.15
N GLY A 107 21.81 -19.72 2.43
CA GLY A 107 21.31 -19.21 3.70
C GLY A 107 20.61 -17.87 3.51
N GLY A 108 20.33 -17.17 4.62
CA GLY A 108 19.74 -15.84 4.61
C GLY A 108 18.23 -15.82 4.70
N ALA A 109 17.71 -14.59 4.84
CA ALA A 109 16.28 -14.29 4.78
C ALA A 109 15.87 -14.13 3.31
N HIS A 110 14.81 -14.82 2.90
CA HIS A 110 14.30 -14.75 1.53
C HIS A 110 12.79 -14.61 1.52
N MET A 111 12.28 -13.89 0.52
CA MET A 111 10.85 -13.65 0.34
C MET A 111 10.40 -14.07 -1.06
N PHE A 112 9.31 -14.82 -1.14
CA PHE A 112 8.62 -15.14 -2.39
C PHE A 112 7.26 -14.46 -2.35
N GLN A 113 7.00 -13.60 -3.32
CA GLN A 113 5.83 -12.73 -3.33
C GLN A 113 4.95 -13.07 -4.53
N PHE A 114 3.67 -12.89 -4.35
CA PHE A 114 2.70 -13.05 -5.42
C PHE A 114 1.62 -12.00 -5.25
N MET A 115 1.24 -11.39 -6.35
CA MET A 115 0.04 -10.59 -6.40
C MET A 115 -0.81 -10.96 -7.61
N CYS A 116 -2.11 -11.03 -7.40
CA CYS A 116 -3.09 -11.16 -8.46
C CYS A 116 -4.31 -10.30 -8.14
N GLY A 117 -5.00 -9.90 -9.19
CA GLY A 117 -6.18 -9.09 -9.02
C GLY A 117 -6.88 -8.85 -10.34
N CYS A 118 -8.05 -8.25 -10.23
CA CYS A 118 -8.82 -7.76 -11.37
C CYS A 118 -9.26 -6.32 -11.12
N GLU A 119 -9.47 -5.63 -12.23
CA GLU A 119 -10.03 -4.30 -12.28
C GLU A 119 -11.31 -4.34 -13.10
N TRP A 120 -12.26 -3.51 -12.72
CA TRP A 120 -13.53 -3.35 -13.40
C TRP A 120 -13.94 -1.89 -13.44
N ASP A 121 -14.18 -1.39 -14.63
CA ASP A 121 -14.72 -0.05 -14.85
C ASP A 121 -16.25 -0.10 -14.84
N ASP A 122 -16.89 0.71 -13.99
CA ASP A 122 -18.35 0.69 -13.80
C ASP A 122 -19.14 1.39 -14.91
N GLU A 123 -18.48 2.11 -15.82
CA GLU A 123 -19.12 2.83 -16.92
C GLU A 123 -19.19 2.00 -18.20
N ASP A 124 -18.06 1.42 -18.63
CA ASP A 124 -17.97 0.68 -19.88
C ASP A 124 -17.91 -0.85 -19.71
N ASP A 125 -17.98 -1.32 -18.45
CA ASP A 125 -17.89 -2.74 -18.05
C ASP A 125 -16.59 -3.40 -18.51
N SER A 126 -15.55 -2.62 -18.82
CA SER A 126 -14.24 -3.15 -19.17
C SER A 126 -13.56 -3.78 -17.98
N THR A 127 -12.76 -4.81 -18.24
CA THR A 127 -12.05 -5.56 -17.20
C THR A 127 -10.60 -5.74 -17.57
N ASP A 128 -9.72 -5.69 -16.58
CA ASP A 128 -8.32 -6.08 -16.71
C ASP A 128 -7.93 -6.94 -15.50
N GLY A 129 -6.75 -7.55 -15.58
CA GLY A 129 -6.27 -8.39 -14.48
C GLY A 129 -4.79 -8.71 -14.61
N TYR A 130 -4.18 -9.01 -13.48
CA TYR A 130 -2.76 -9.32 -13.38
C TYR A 130 -2.51 -10.51 -12.47
N HIS A 131 -1.39 -11.20 -12.72
CA HIS A 131 -0.98 -12.39 -11.99
C HIS A 131 0.54 -12.52 -12.07
N GLN A 132 1.24 -12.13 -11.01
CA GLN A 132 2.69 -11.98 -11.07
C GLN A 132 3.38 -12.39 -9.77
N PHE A 133 4.61 -12.87 -9.90
CA PHE A 133 5.46 -13.31 -8.81
C PHE A 133 6.73 -12.48 -8.74
N GLY A 134 7.16 -12.22 -7.50
CA GLY A 134 8.43 -11.61 -7.16
C GLY A 134 9.28 -12.53 -6.28
N TYR A 135 10.59 -12.29 -6.28
CA TYR A 135 11.53 -12.95 -5.40
C TYR A 135 12.55 -11.94 -4.89
N ASP A 136 12.69 -11.85 -3.57
CA ASP A 136 13.58 -10.91 -2.87
C ASP A 136 13.41 -9.44 -3.32
N GLY A 137 12.17 -9.04 -3.62
CA GLY A 137 11.82 -7.68 -4.05
C GLY A 137 11.94 -7.40 -5.55
N GLU A 138 12.43 -8.38 -6.33
CA GLU A 138 12.58 -8.25 -7.77
C GLU A 138 11.54 -9.06 -8.53
N ASP A 139 11.18 -8.61 -9.74
CA ASP A 139 10.25 -9.32 -10.62
C ASP A 139 10.81 -10.69 -11.01
N PHE A 140 10.02 -11.74 -10.77
CA PHE A 140 10.42 -13.12 -11.11
C PHE A 140 9.72 -13.64 -12.36
N ILE A 141 8.39 -13.65 -12.39
CA ILE A 141 7.60 -14.09 -13.55
C ILE A 141 6.20 -13.48 -13.51
N ALA A 142 5.68 -13.04 -14.65
CA ALA A 142 4.35 -12.47 -14.76
C ALA A 142 3.56 -13.12 -15.90
N PHE A 143 2.23 -13.23 -15.71
CA PHE A 143 1.32 -13.75 -16.73
C PHE A 143 0.85 -12.61 -17.64
N ASP A 144 1.04 -12.76 -18.94
CA ASP A 144 0.49 -11.88 -19.95
C ASP A 144 -0.92 -12.36 -20.34
N LEU A 145 -1.92 -11.61 -19.87
CA LEU A 145 -3.33 -11.91 -20.09
C LEU A 145 -3.74 -11.84 -21.57
N LYS A 146 -3.03 -11.06 -22.38
CA LYS A 146 -3.34 -10.87 -23.81
C LYS A 146 -2.87 -12.06 -24.64
N THR A 147 -1.65 -12.50 -24.40
CA THR A 147 -1.05 -13.62 -25.14
C THR A 147 -1.25 -14.97 -24.48
N LEU A 148 -1.71 -15.02 -23.23
CA LEU A 148 -1.84 -16.22 -22.40
C LEU A 148 -0.50 -16.96 -22.22
N THR A 149 0.57 -16.20 -22.17
CA THR A 149 1.94 -16.68 -21.95
C THR A 149 2.56 -16.00 -20.74
N TRP A 150 3.73 -16.46 -20.35
CA TRP A 150 4.46 -15.93 -19.20
C TRP A 150 5.63 -15.06 -19.65
N VAL A 151 5.88 -13.99 -18.94
CA VAL A 151 7.05 -13.12 -19.10
C VAL A 151 8.04 -13.43 -17.98
N ALA A 152 9.27 -13.82 -18.34
CA ALA A 152 10.34 -14.13 -17.40
C ALA A 152 11.47 -13.08 -17.53
N PRO A 153 11.48 -12.03 -16.68
CA PRO A 153 12.49 -10.97 -16.77
C PRO A 153 13.88 -11.45 -16.31
N VAL A 154 13.94 -12.54 -15.53
CA VAL A 154 15.21 -13.10 -15.02
C VAL A 154 15.45 -14.50 -15.56
N ARG A 155 16.73 -14.83 -15.77
CA ARG A 155 17.16 -16.14 -16.30
C ARG A 155 16.65 -17.33 -15.47
N GLN A 156 16.58 -17.17 -14.16
CA GLN A 156 16.13 -18.19 -13.21
C GLN A 156 14.65 -18.56 -13.37
N ALA A 157 13.84 -17.69 -14.00
CA ALA A 157 12.43 -17.94 -14.26
C ALA A 157 12.17 -18.61 -15.62
N VAL A 158 13.16 -18.66 -16.54
CA VAL A 158 12.97 -19.16 -17.92
C VAL A 158 12.45 -20.59 -17.95
N THR A 159 13.00 -21.50 -17.13
CA THR A 159 12.52 -22.89 -17.05
C THR A 159 11.04 -22.96 -16.59
N THR A 160 10.64 -22.09 -15.68
CA THR A 160 9.24 -21.99 -15.24
C THR A 160 8.36 -21.50 -16.37
N LYS A 161 8.76 -20.43 -17.07
CA LYS A 161 8.04 -19.91 -18.23
C LYS A 161 7.80 -21.01 -19.28
N LEU A 162 8.86 -21.68 -19.72
CA LEU A 162 8.76 -22.71 -20.76
C LEU A 162 7.78 -23.83 -20.38
N ARG A 163 7.76 -24.24 -19.11
CA ARG A 163 6.85 -25.26 -18.61
C ARG A 163 5.42 -24.72 -18.52
N TRP A 164 5.22 -23.50 -18.00
CA TRP A 164 3.90 -22.94 -17.78
C TRP A 164 3.24 -22.45 -19.08
N ASP A 165 4.00 -22.02 -20.08
CA ASP A 165 3.46 -21.69 -21.41
C ASP A 165 2.83 -22.92 -22.10
N GLN A 166 3.33 -24.13 -21.80
CA GLN A 166 2.79 -25.38 -22.35
C GLN A 166 1.46 -25.79 -21.72
N ASP A 167 1.16 -25.34 -20.50
CA ASP A 167 -0.07 -25.66 -19.79
C ASP A 167 -1.21 -24.72 -20.22
N ARG A 168 -1.67 -24.91 -21.44
CA ARG A 168 -2.73 -24.07 -22.04
C ARG A 168 -4.04 -24.10 -21.24
N ALA A 169 -4.39 -25.25 -20.66
CA ALA A 169 -5.62 -25.41 -19.88
C ALA A 169 -5.58 -24.54 -18.62
N LEU A 170 -4.45 -24.57 -17.90
CA LEU A 170 -4.27 -23.76 -16.70
C LEU A 170 -4.15 -22.27 -17.04
N ASN A 171 -3.53 -21.91 -18.17
CA ASN A 171 -3.46 -20.51 -18.61
C ASN A 171 -4.85 -19.97 -19.00
N GLN A 172 -5.68 -20.80 -19.65
CA GLN A 172 -7.09 -20.44 -19.93
C GLN A 172 -7.92 -20.31 -18.64
N HIS A 173 -7.70 -21.17 -17.66
CA HIS A 173 -8.34 -21.08 -16.34
C HIS A 173 -7.95 -19.78 -15.62
N ARG A 174 -6.66 -19.39 -15.64
CA ARG A 174 -6.20 -18.09 -15.10
C ARG A 174 -6.89 -16.91 -15.79
N LYS A 175 -6.98 -16.95 -17.13
CA LYS A 175 -7.74 -15.93 -17.86
C LYS A 175 -9.18 -15.84 -17.38
N ASN A 176 -9.88 -16.97 -17.31
CA ASN A 176 -11.28 -17.00 -16.86
C ASN A 176 -11.42 -16.45 -15.43
N TYR A 177 -10.50 -16.84 -14.54
CA TYR A 177 -10.49 -16.30 -13.18
C TYR A 177 -10.34 -14.77 -13.19
N LEU A 178 -9.31 -14.24 -13.86
CA LEU A 178 -8.98 -12.81 -13.85
C LEU A 178 -10.07 -11.94 -14.51
N THR A 179 -10.66 -12.42 -15.61
CA THR A 179 -11.62 -11.62 -16.40
C THR A 179 -13.08 -11.85 -16.03
N LYS A 180 -13.38 -12.89 -15.23
CA LYS A 180 -14.76 -13.22 -14.89
C LYS A 180 -14.94 -13.48 -13.39
N GLU A 181 -14.37 -14.55 -12.85
CA GLU A 181 -14.64 -14.97 -11.45
C GLU A 181 -14.20 -13.91 -10.44
N CYS A 182 -13.03 -13.30 -10.64
CA CYS A 182 -12.52 -12.22 -9.81
C CYS A 182 -13.45 -10.99 -9.88
N VAL A 183 -13.90 -10.61 -11.08
CA VAL A 183 -14.83 -9.49 -11.30
C VAL A 183 -16.21 -9.78 -10.68
N ASP A 184 -16.70 -11.01 -10.79
CA ASP A 184 -17.96 -11.41 -10.16
C ASP A 184 -17.87 -11.29 -8.62
N TRP A 185 -16.73 -11.67 -8.03
CA TRP A 185 -16.48 -11.47 -6.59
C TRP A 185 -16.34 -10.00 -6.24
N LEU A 186 -15.59 -9.22 -7.03
CA LEU A 186 -15.47 -7.77 -6.84
C LEU A 186 -16.84 -7.10 -6.79
N LYS A 187 -17.70 -7.36 -7.79
CA LYS A 187 -19.07 -6.82 -7.85
C LYS A 187 -19.90 -7.21 -6.61
N ARG A 188 -19.75 -8.44 -6.11
CA ARG A 188 -20.41 -8.89 -4.88
C ARG A 188 -19.90 -8.13 -3.65
N TYR A 189 -18.57 -8.00 -3.49
CA TYR A 189 -18.00 -7.26 -2.37
C TYR A 189 -18.41 -5.78 -2.40
N LEU A 190 -18.42 -5.15 -3.59
CA LEU A 190 -18.91 -3.78 -3.74
C LEU A 190 -20.38 -3.62 -3.34
N ALA A 191 -21.22 -4.63 -3.62
CA ALA A 191 -22.61 -4.63 -3.20
C ALA A 191 -22.77 -4.75 -1.67
N TYR A 192 -22.04 -5.67 -1.04
CA TYR A 192 -22.06 -5.87 0.43
C TYR A 192 -21.43 -4.68 1.17
N GLY A 193 -20.29 -4.20 0.70
CA GLY A 193 -19.55 -3.10 1.31
C GLY A 193 -19.98 -1.70 0.86
N LYS A 194 -21.09 -1.54 0.14
CA LYS A 194 -21.51 -0.29 -0.50
C LYS A 194 -21.44 0.92 0.42
N SER A 195 -21.95 0.81 1.63
CA SER A 195 -21.97 1.91 2.61
C SER A 195 -20.58 2.36 3.06
N THR A 196 -19.61 1.46 3.05
CA THR A 196 -18.21 1.72 3.44
C THR A 196 -17.37 2.12 2.23
N LEU A 197 -17.45 1.34 1.14
CA LEU A 197 -16.59 1.47 -0.03
C LEU A 197 -16.97 2.64 -0.94
N GLN A 198 -18.25 3.05 -0.94
CA GLN A 198 -18.76 4.18 -1.74
C GLN A 198 -19.04 5.43 -0.90
N ARG A 199 -18.54 5.47 0.35
CA ARG A 199 -18.65 6.65 1.18
C ARG A 199 -17.80 7.79 0.62
N THR A 200 -18.19 9.01 0.94
CA THR A 200 -17.36 10.19 0.68
C THR A 200 -17.10 10.88 2.01
N GLU A 201 -15.83 11.05 2.36
CA GLU A 201 -15.41 11.77 3.56
C GLU A 201 -14.66 13.04 3.16
N ARG A 202 -15.15 14.18 3.68
CA ARG A 202 -14.61 15.49 3.35
C ARG A 202 -13.24 15.69 4.03
N PRO A 203 -12.18 16.11 3.31
CA PRO A 203 -10.87 16.36 3.89
C PRO A 203 -10.89 17.58 4.83
N ARG A 204 -10.05 17.50 5.84
CA ARG A 204 -9.61 18.67 6.62
C ARG A 204 -8.33 19.21 6.00
N VAL A 205 -8.36 20.47 5.58
CA VAL A 205 -7.22 21.13 4.96
C VAL A 205 -6.53 22.02 5.99
N SER A 206 -5.21 22.00 6.04
CA SER A 206 -4.37 22.82 6.92
C SER A 206 -3.17 23.35 6.15
N LEU A 207 -2.82 24.60 6.41
CA LEU A 207 -1.57 25.18 5.92
C LEU A 207 -0.51 25.06 7.02
N LEU A 208 0.58 24.38 6.71
CA LEU A 208 1.65 24.05 7.64
C LEU A 208 2.97 24.64 7.15
N GLN A 209 3.80 25.14 8.06
CA GLN A 209 5.15 25.59 7.73
C GLN A 209 6.10 25.24 8.88
N ARG A 210 7.18 24.53 8.57
CA ARG A 210 8.18 24.10 9.55
C ARG A 210 8.96 25.27 10.16
N SER A 211 9.39 26.19 9.30
CA SER A 211 10.11 27.43 9.66
C SER A 211 9.77 28.52 8.65
N PRO A 212 9.98 29.81 8.95
CA PRO A 212 9.68 30.90 8.01
C PRO A 212 10.35 30.80 6.64
N SER A 213 11.45 30.04 6.53
CA SER A 213 12.17 29.78 5.27
C SER A 213 11.81 28.46 4.59
N SER A 214 10.95 27.64 5.21
CA SER A 214 10.51 26.38 4.62
C SER A 214 9.33 26.61 3.66
N PRO A 215 9.08 25.69 2.70
CA PRO A 215 7.86 25.70 1.91
C PRO A 215 6.62 25.72 2.80
N VAL A 216 5.55 26.31 2.29
CA VAL A 216 4.22 26.16 2.91
C VAL A 216 3.58 24.90 2.36
N VAL A 217 3.15 24.02 3.26
CA VAL A 217 2.56 22.73 2.95
C VAL A 217 1.04 22.85 3.01
N CYS A 218 0.36 22.54 1.92
CA CYS A 218 -1.07 22.26 1.95
C CYS A 218 -1.28 20.81 2.33
N HIS A 219 -1.80 20.55 3.52
CA HIS A 219 -2.04 19.21 4.04
C HIS A 219 -3.54 18.92 4.11
N ALA A 220 -3.99 17.98 3.30
CA ALA A 220 -5.36 17.45 3.31
C ALA A 220 -5.37 16.06 3.97
N THR A 221 -6.23 15.81 4.94
CA THR A 221 -6.31 14.53 5.66
C THR A 221 -7.73 14.18 6.06
N GLY A 222 -8.01 12.90 6.27
CA GLY A 222 -9.33 12.37 6.65
C GLY A 222 -10.30 12.31 5.48
N PHE A 223 -9.83 12.19 4.25
CA PHE A 223 -10.71 12.08 3.10
C PHE A 223 -10.83 10.61 2.64
N TYR A 224 -11.93 10.33 1.97
CA TYR A 224 -12.20 9.08 1.29
C TYR A 224 -13.09 9.36 0.06
N PRO A 225 -12.86 8.75 -1.10
CA PRO A 225 -11.83 7.76 -1.45
C PRO A 225 -10.42 8.40 -1.63
N ASP A 226 -9.44 7.58 -2.00
CA ASP A 226 -8.04 7.98 -2.21
C ASP A 226 -7.82 8.88 -3.44
N ARG A 227 -8.76 8.89 -4.38
CA ARG A 227 -8.71 9.72 -5.59
C ARG A 227 -9.06 11.17 -5.26
N VAL A 228 -8.03 11.96 -5.06
CA VAL A 228 -8.11 13.40 -4.75
C VAL A 228 -7.15 14.16 -5.65
N VAL A 229 -7.50 15.38 -6.01
CA VAL A 229 -6.59 16.31 -6.67
C VAL A 229 -6.34 17.47 -5.71
N VAL A 230 -5.07 17.72 -5.39
CA VAL A 230 -4.65 18.83 -4.53
C VAL A 230 -3.60 19.65 -5.28
N PHE A 231 -3.86 20.93 -5.41
CA PHE A 231 -2.96 21.81 -6.15
C PHE A 231 -2.98 23.23 -5.58
N TRP A 232 -1.95 23.97 -5.90
CA TRP A 232 -1.88 25.40 -5.63
C TRP A 232 -2.28 26.20 -6.87
N ARG A 233 -3.02 27.27 -6.67
CA ARG A 233 -3.29 28.26 -7.73
C ARG A 233 -2.93 29.67 -7.28
N ARG A 234 -2.57 30.50 -8.25
CA ARG A 234 -2.32 31.93 -8.08
C ARG A 234 -3.22 32.72 -9.03
N ASP A 235 -3.94 33.70 -8.50
CA ASP A 235 -4.89 34.51 -9.30
C ASP A 235 -5.89 33.65 -10.09
N GLY A 236 -6.31 32.52 -9.53
CA GLY A 236 -7.23 31.57 -10.17
C GLY A 236 -6.60 30.60 -11.17
N LEU A 237 -5.29 30.68 -11.44
CA LEU A 237 -4.56 29.77 -12.36
C LEU A 237 -3.74 28.75 -11.58
N GLU A 238 -3.84 27.48 -11.99
CA GLU A 238 -3.07 26.38 -11.41
C GLU A 238 -1.56 26.60 -11.59
N LEU A 239 -0.80 26.31 -10.54
CA LEU A 239 0.66 26.41 -10.51
C LEU A 239 1.27 25.03 -10.80
N HIS A 240 2.24 25.02 -11.73
CA HIS A 240 3.06 23.83 -12.04
C HIS A 240 4.52 24.02 -11.62
N GLU A 241 4.95 25.27 -11.46
CA GLU A 241 6.27 25.63 -10.97
C GLU A 241 6.23 25.91 -9.47
N GLN A 242 7.33 25.67 -8.76
CA GLN A 242 7.49 25.91 -7.31
C GLN A 242 6.60 24.99 -6.42
N VAL A 243 5.95 23.99 -7.01
CA VAL A 243 5.06 23.04 -6.34
C VAL A 243 5.72 21.66 -6.33
N ASP A 244 5.73 21.00 -5.17
CA ASP A 244 6.16 19.62 -5.02
C ASP A 244 4.96 18.77 -4.57
N PRO A 245 4.35 17.98 -5.47
CA PRO A 245 3.22 17.13 -5.14
C PRO A 245 3.70 15.90 -4.37
N GLY A 246 3.09 15.65 -3.21
CA GLY A 246 3.30 14.43 -2.45
C GLY A 246 2.41 13.28 -2.91
N GLU A 247 2.66 12.13 -2.34
CA GLU A 247 1.86 10.92 -2.55
C GLU A 247 0.63 10.91 -1.63
N VAL A 248 -0.44 10.24 -2.08
CA VAL A 248 -1.60 9.92 -1.23
C VAL A 248 -1.20 8.77 -0.30
N LEU A 249 -1.31 8.99 0.99
CA LEU A 249 -0.93 8.04 2.03
C LEU A 249 -2.15 7.59 2.84
N PRO A 250 -2.23 6.33 3.26
CA PRO A 250 -3.33 5.83 4.10
C PRO A 250 -3.18 6.28 5.56
N ASN A 251 -4.32 6.59 6.19
CA ASN A 251 -4.45 6.73 7.64
C ASN A 251 -4.85 5.39 8.28
N HIS A 252 -4.69 5.27 9.60
CA HIS A 252 -5.07 4.03 10.32
C HIS A 252 -6.59 3.79 10.39
N ASP A 253 -7.41 4.83 10.18
CA ASP A 253 -8.87 4.77 10.22
C ASP A 253 -9.51 4.47 8.84
N GLY A 254 -8.71 4.17 7.84
CA GLY A 254 -9.17 3.87 6.47
C GLY A 254 -9.45 5.11 5.63
N THR A 255 -9.13 6.30 6.11
CA THR A 255 -9.09 7.53 5.33
C THR A 255 -7.69 7.77 4.76
N PHE A 256 -7.53 8.83 4.00
CA PHE A 256 -6.27 9.15 3.33
C PHE A 256 -5.78 10.56 3.68
N GLN A 257 -4.50 10.81 3.38
CA GLN A 257 -3.86 12.10 3.50
C GLN A 257 -2.95 12.37 2.31
N VAL A 258 -2.75 13.64 2.01
CA VAL A 258 -1.81 14.09 0.98
C VAL A 258 -1.27 15.46 1.37
N SER A 259 -0.02 15.74 0.99
CA SER A 259 0.62 17.05 1.19
C SER A 259 1.14 17.57 -0.12
N VAL A 260 1.00 18.86 -0.36
CA VAL A 260 1.55 19.54 -1.55
C VAL A 260 2.29 20.78 -1.10
N ASP A 261 3.58 20.82 -1.36
CA ASP A 261 4.47 21.90 -0.94
C ASP A 261 4.49 23.06 -1.93
N LEU A 262 4.48 24.29 -1.43
CA LEU A 262 4.64 25.51 -2.20
C LEU A 262 5.88 26.27 -1.73
N ASN A 263 6.85 26.43 -2.63
CA ASN A 263 8.07 27.21 -2.35
C ASN A 263 7.82 28.73 -2.59
N LEU A 264 7.84 29.49 -1.52
CA LEU A 264 7.62 30.94 -1.53
C LEU A 264 8.91 31.75 -1.25
N THR A 265 10.06 31.14 -1.30
CA THR A 265 11.35 31.79 -0.94
C THR A 265 11.60 33.09 -1.73
N ALA A 266 11.14 33.16 -2.98
CA ALA A 266 11.28 34.33 -3.85
C ALA A 266 10.02 35.21 -3.90
N VAL A 267 8.97 34.93 -3.10
CA VAL A 267 7.69 35.63 -3.14
C VAL A 267 7.53 36.52 -1.90
N PRO A 268 7.39 37.84 -2.06
CA PRO A 268 7.11 38.74 -0.95
C PRO A 268 5.80 38.35 -0.23
N GLN A 269 5.79 38.47 1.09
CA GLN A 269 4.62 38.08 1.90
C GLN A 269 3.34 38.86 1.55
N GLU A 270 3.48 40.09 1.06
CA GLU A 270 2.37 40.93 0.58
C GLU A 270 1.64 40.34 -0.63
N ASP A 271 2.33 39.48 -1.42
CA ASP A 271 1.75 38.77 -2.56
C ASP A 271 1.10 37.41 -2.21
N TRP A 272 1.26 36.93 -0.97
CA TRP A 272 0.75 35.61 -0.56
C TRP A 272 -0.78 35.49 -0.66
N GLY A 273 -1.50 36.58 -0.45
CA GLY A 273 -2.97 36.58 -0.60
C GLY A 273 -3.50 36.26 -2.00
N ARG A 274 -2.62 36.19 -3.00
CA ARG A 274 -2.96 35.77 -4.37
C ARG A 274 -2.95 34.25 -4.56
N TYR A 275 -2.44 33.51 -3.56
CA TYR A 275 -2.29 32.07 -3.62
C TYR A 275 -3.40 31.40 -2.79
N GLU A 276 -3.80 30.22 -3.23
CA GLU A 276 -4.72 29.36 -2.50
C GLU A 276 -4.44 27.89 -2.79
N CYS A 277 -4.64 27.05 -1.79
CA CYS A 277 -4.65 25.61 -1.96
C CYS A 277 -6.06 25.14 -2.31
N VAL A 278 -6.19 24.35 -3.33
CA VAL A 278 -7.47 23.78 -3.78
C VAL A 278 -7.42 22.26 -3.64
N VAL A 279 -8.46 21.71 -3.03
CA VAL A 279 -8.67 20.27 -2.89
C VAL A 279 -9.96 19.90 -3.61
N GLN A 280 -9.84 19.01 -4.58
CA GLN A 280 -10.95 18.47 -5.36
C GLN A 280 -11.14 17.00 -5.03
N LEU A 281 -12.32 16.64 -4.57
CA LEU A 281 -12.72 15.26 -4.29
C LEU A 281 -14.09 15.02 -4.93
N LYS A 282 -14.22 13.91 -5.67
CA LYS A 282 -15.49 13.56 -6.32
C LYS A 282 -16.63 13.50 -5.28
N GLY A 283 -17.75 14.15 -5.59
CA GLY A 283 -18.96 14.12 -4.74
C GLY A 283 -19.06 15.23 -3.70
N ILE A 284 -18.07 16.12 -3.61
CA ILE A 284 -18.13 17.33 -2.79
C ILE A 284 -17.71 18.57 -3.60
N GLU A 285 -18.11 19.77 -3.12
CA GLU A 285 -17.60 21.02 -3.68
C GLU A 285 -16.10 21.18 -3.39
N ASP A 286 -15.39 21.79 -4.33
CA ASP A 286 -13.98 22.14 -4.19
C ASP A 286 -13.72 22.92 -2.88
N ILE A 287 -12.68 22.52 -2.17
CA ILE A 287 -12.26 23.22 -0.96
C ILE A 287 -11.11 24.15 -1.31
N SER A 288 -11.35 25.45 -1.28
CA SER A 288 -10.31 26.46 -1.47
C SER A 288 -9.88 27.02 -0.12
N THR A 289 -8.56 27.01 0.13
CA THR A 289 -7.95 27.55 1.34
C THR A 289 -6.97 28.66 0.94
N PRO A 290 -7.31 29.94 1.19
CA PRO A 290 -6.42 31.05 0.85
C PRO A 290 -5.14 30.99 1.68
N LEU A 291 -4.02 31.37 1.09
CA LEU A 291 -2.75 31.48 1.77
C LEU A 291 -2.72 32.77 2.62
N ASP A 292 -3.29 32.66 3.81
CA ASP A 292 -3.21 33.69 4.83
C ASP A 292 -2.13 33.33 5.86
N PRO A 293 -1.11 34.16 6.08
CA PRO A 293 -0.10 33.94 7.11
C PRO A 293 -0.68 33.65 8.50
N ALA A 294 -1.86 34.22 8.84
CA ALA A 294 -2.51 33.97 10.10
C ALA A 294 -3.10 32.55 10.23
N LEU A 295 -3.36 31.88 9.11
CA LEU A 295 -3.87 30.50 9.06
C LEU A 295 -2.75 29.44 9.03
N ILE A 296 -1.50 29.86 8.80
CA ILE A 296 -0.37 28.95 8.76
C ILE A 296 -0.02 28.48 10.17
N ARG A 297 -0.03 27.17 10.37
CA ARG A 297 0.43 26.55 11.61
C ARG A 297 1.93 26.30 11.54
N THR A 298 2.68 26.82 12.50
CA THR A 298 4.12 26.64 12.62
C THR A 298 4.46 25.96 13.93
N ASN A 299 5.57 25.21 13.96
CA ASN A 299 6.08 24.62 15.20
C ASN A 299 6.57 25.67 16.21
N GLY A 300 6.79 26.92 15.80
CA GLY A 300 7.35 27.98 16.62
C GLY A 300 6.36 28.71 17.54
N ALA A 301 5.05 28.63 17.28
CA ALA A 301 4.05 29.34 18.07
C ALA A 301 3.78 28.73 19.47
N ALA A 302 4.16 27.48 19.69
CA ALA A 302 4.05 26.82 20.99
C ALA A 302 5.30 26.98 21.90
N THR A 303 6.39 27.58 21.39
CA THR A 303 7.73 27.45 22.00
C THR A 303 8.14 28.59 22.92
N SER A 304 7.33 29.62 23.08
CA SER A 304 7.74 30.77 23.94
C SER A 304 7.62 30.52 25.46
N ARG A 305 7.07 29.39 25.94
CA ARG A 305 6.98 29.10 27.37
C ARG A 305 7.24 27.66 27.86
N ARG A 306 7.61 26.71 26.99
CA ARG A 306 7.74 25.28 27.43
C ARG A 306 9.02 24.55 27.03
N SER A 307 10.00 25.09 26.36
CA SER A 307 10.84 24.21 25.58
C SER A 307 12.31 24.03 25.91
N THR A 308 12.91 24.77 26.82
CA THR A 308 14.33 24.48 27.15
C THR A 308 14.50 23.32 28.14
N VAL A 309 13.50 23.09 28.99
CA VAL A 309 13.54 22.00 29.99
C VAL A 309 13.08 20.67 29.36
N ASP A 310 12.06 20.68 28.49
CA ASP A 310 11.49 19.45 27.92
C ASP A 310 12.37 18.81 26.84
N VAL A 311 13.05 19.61 26.02
CA VAL A 311 13.95 19.04 24.98
C VAL A 311 15.17 18.41 25.59
N VAL A 312 15.73 18.99 26.66
CA VAL A 312 16.87 18.41 27.37
C VAL A 312 16.46 17.15 28.13
N SER A 313 15.25 17.10 28.70
CA SER A 313 14.73 15.91 29.37
C SER A 313 14.43 14.79 28.38
N LEU A 314 13.83 15.11 27.20
CA LEU A 314 13.58 14.16 26.12
C LEU A 314 14.88 13.60 25.52
N GLN A 315 15.88 14.46 25.32
CA GLN A 315 17.21 14.03 24.87
C GLN A 315 17.90 13.13 25.90
N ARG A 316 17.74 13.40 27.20
CA ARG A 316 18.25 12.50 28.25
C ARG A 316 17.53 11.16 28.25
N GLN A 317 16.20 11.14 28.16
CA GLN A 317 15.44 9.90 28.07
C GLN A 317 15.84 9.08 26.85
N LEU A 318 15.94 9.69 25.68
CA LEU A 318 16.38 9.03 24.46
C LEU A 318 17.81 8.46 24.60
N LEU A 319 18.72 9.20 25.23
CA LEU A 319 20.09 8.75 25.51
C LEU A 319 20.11 7.58 26.50
N GLU A 320 19.23 7.56 27.47
CA GLU A 320 19.11 6.43 28.42
C GLU A 320 18.52 5.19 27.75
N GLU A 321 17.51 5.34 26.89
CA GLU A 321 16.96 4.24 26.09
C GLU A 321 18.01 3.65 25.13
N VAL A 322 18.76 4.49 24.42
CA VAL A 322 19.85 4.04 23.55
C VAL A 322 20.94 3.31 24.35
N ARG A 323 21.27 3.78 25.57
CA ARG A 323 22.20 3.10 26.46
C ARG A 323 21.68 1.76 26.96
N MET A 324 20.38 1.67 27.26
CA MET A 324 19.73 0.40 27.63
C MET A 324 19.75 -0.60 26.50
N LEU A 325 19.37 -0.17 25.28
CA LEU A 325 19.41 -1.02 24.09
C LEU A 325 20.82 -1.54 23.81
N ARG A 326 21.83 -0.69 23.96
CA ARG A 326 23.23 -1.08 23.77
C ARG A 326 23.68 -2.13 24.80
N ARG A 327 23.31 -1.98 26.09
CA ARG A 327 23.60 -2.97 27.14
C ARG A 327 22.91 -4.31 26.87
N THR A 328 21.66 -4.28 26.41
CA THR A 328 20.92 -5.49 26.04
C THR A 328 21.57 -6.20 24.86
N GLN A 329 22.04 -5.46 23.87
CA GLN A 329 22.76 -6.00 22.73
C GLN A 329 24.10 -6.62 23.10
N GLU A 330 24.85 -5.98 24.01
CA GLU A 330 26.11 -6.51 24.57
C GLU A 330 25.86 -7.80 25.35
N GLN A 331 24.78 -7.86 26.14
CA GLN A 331 24.39 -9.08 26.88
C GLN A 331 24.00 -10.22 25.95
N LEU A 332 23.24 -9.94 24.88
CA LEU A 332 22.90 -10.95 23.86
C LEU A 332 24.14 -11.47 23.14
N LEU A 333 25.09 -10.61 22.79
CA LEU A 333 26.36 -11.01 22.18
C LEU A 333 27.22 -11.83 23.13
N GLN A 334 27.17 -11.54 24.42
CA GLN A 334 27.88 -12.33 25.46
C GLN A 334 27.28 -13.74 25.56
N VAL A 335 25.96 -13.88 25.60
CA VAL A 335 25.27 -15.17 25.64
C VAL A 335 25.54 -15.99 24.38
N GLU A 336 25.59 -15.35 23.20
CA GLU A 336 25.96 -16.04 21.94
C GLU A 336 27.41 -16.53 21.96
N ARG A 337 28.34 -15.74 22.49
CA ARG A 337 29.73 -16.15 22.65
C ARG A 337 29.88 -17.35 23.60
N GLU A 338 29.15 -17.35 24.70
CA GLU A 338 29.16 -18.47 25.66
C GLU A 338 28.55 -19.74 25.04
N LYS A 339 27.46 -19.63 24.25
CA LYS A 339 26.91 -20.76 23.52
C LYS A 339 27.90 -21.34 22.51
N LEU A 340 28.60 -20.48 21.76
CA LEU A 340 29.63 -20.91 20.81
C LEU A 340 30.83 -21.58 21.48
N LEU A 341 31.21 -21.14 22.69
CA LEU A 341 32.27 -21.77 23.47
C LEU A 341 31.86 -23.18 23.95
N VAL A 342 30.62 -23.32 24.44
CA VAL A 342 30.07 -24.63 24.84
C VAL A 342 29.99 -25.60 23.67
N GLU A 343 29.59 -25.10 22.48
CA GLU A 343 29.49 -25.91 21.27
C GLU A 343 30.89 -26.35 20.77
N ARG A 344 31.88 -25.48 20.82
CA ARG A 344 33.27 -25.81 20.53
C ARG A 344 33.82 -26.88 21.47
N GLU A 345 33.52 -26.79 22.77
CA GLU A 345 33.98 -27.77 23.77
C GLU A 345 33.30 -29.13 23.55
N LYS A 346 32.00 -29.16 23.22
CA LYS A 346 31.29 -30.41 22.83
C LYS A 346 31.90 -31.07 21.61
N LEU A 347 32.27 -30.28 20.59
CA LEU A 347 32.96 -30.79 19.39
C LEU A 347 34.36 -31.35 19.71
N ARG A 348 35.14 -30.67 20.57
CA ARG A 348 36.46 -31.18 21.06
C ARG A 348 36.33 -32.50 21.79
N LEU A 349 35.34 -32.61 22.70
CA LEU A 349 35.09 -33.83 23.46
C LEU A 349 34.56 -34.99 22.57
N ALA A 350 33.82 -34.67 21.49
CA ALA A 350 33.37 -35.65 20.53
C ALA A 350 34.53 -36.20 19.66
N GLN A 351 35.46 -35.31 19.25
CA GLN A 351 36.67 -35.70 18.49
C GLN A 351 37.62 -36.54 19.35
N ALA A 352 37.82 -36.20 20.63
CA ALA A 352 38.67 -36.97 21.54
C ALA A 352 38.12 -38.35 21.95
N LYS A 353 36.89 -38.70 21.58
CA LYS A 353 36.27 -40.02 21.80
C LYS A 353 36.30 -40.89 20.53
N SER A 354 36.67 -40.34 19.38
CA SER A 354 36.77 -41.06 18.14
C SER A 354 38.21 -41.42 17.75
N ASP A 355 39.21 -40.88 18.47
CA ASP A 355 40.61 -41.30 18.46
C ASP A 355 40.86 -42.30 19.62
#